data_0c71b808ba731616880245b4850987eb
#
_entry.id   0c71b808ba731616880245b4850987eb
#
_cell.length_a   1.000
_cell.length_b   1.000
_cell.length_c   1.000
_cell.angle_alpha   90.00
_cell.angle_beta   90.00
_cell.angle_gamma   90.00
#
_symmetry.space_group_name_H-M   'P 1'
#
loop_
_entity.id
_entity.type
_entity.pdbx_description
1 polymer ?
#
loop_
_entity_poly.entity_id
_entity_poly.type
_entity_poly.pdbx_seq_one_letter_code
_entity_poly.pdbx_strand_id
1 'polypeptide(L)'
;MTGSAPQDLLLRLQKSRFRARFHLDEQARLYLENRGLDAVMEHGTAFIRARLAPAWPAQDGKQTPMRGHPVFIAQHATGSCCRGCLAKWHGIPAGKPLSRDDQDAILAVLRAWILKDMGTDVPHKPAQGVLF
;
A
#
# COMPACT_ATOMS: atom_id res chain seq x y z
N MET A 1 21.99 -5.15 0.18
CA MET A 1 21.15 -4.59 -0.86
C MET A 1 19.70 -4.82 -0.53
N THR A 2 19.00 -3.82 -0.59
CA THR A 2 17.62 -3.95 -0.31
C THR A 2 16.93 -4.67 -1.43
N GLY A 3 15.77 -5.09 -1.22
CA GLY A 3 15.05 -5.91 -2.14
C GLY A 3 14.92 -5.35 -3.53
N SER A 4 14.01 -5.91 -4.27
CA SER A 4 13.76 -5.58 -5.66
C SER A 4 13.22 -4.18 -5.81
N ALA A 5 13.43 -3.60 -6.98
CA ALA A 5 12.73 -2.39 -7.35
C ALA A 5 11.21 -2.64 -7.29
N PRO A 6 10.40 -1.59 -7.06
CA PRO A 6 8.95 -1.80 -6.98
C PRO A 6 8.38 -2.52 -8.19
N GLN A 7 8.85 -2.24 -9.38
CA GLN A 7 8.34 -2.89 -10.59
C GLN A 7 8.59 -4.41 -10.57
N ASP A 8 9.78 -4.82 -10.10
CA ASP A 8 10.08 -6.25 -10.04
C ASP A 8 9.15 -6.97 -9.07
N LEU A 9 8.91 -6.36 -7.93
CA LEU A 9 8.00 -6.93 -6.95
C LEU A 9 6.58 -7.01 -7.51
N LEU A 10 6.12 -5.96 -8.19
CA LEU A 10 4.78 -5.96 -8.76
C LEU A 10 4.63 -7.06 -9.80
N LEU A 11 5.68 -7.35 -10.58
CA LEU A 11 5.62 -8.45 -11.55
C LEU A 11 5.49 -9.78 -10.84
N ARG A 12 6.22 -9.98 -9.75
CA ARG A 12 6.11 -11.22 -8.97
C ARG A 12 4.71 -11.38 -8.37
N LEU A 13 4.15 -10.30 -7.87
CA LEU A 13 2.81 -10.33 -7.27
C LEU A 13 1.74 -10.66 -8.29
N GLN A 14 1.91 -10.22 -9.54
CA GLN A 14 0.95 -10.53 -10.60
C GLN A 14 0.86 -12.03 -10.88
N LYS A 15 1.88 -12.79 -10.54
CA LYS A 15 1.86 -14.23 -10.73
C LYS A 15 1.14 -14.96 -9.62
N SER A 16 0.79 -14.28 -8.55
CA SER A 16 0.00 -14.84 -7.45
C SER A 16 -1.47 -14.65 -7.77
N ARG A 17 -2.23 -15.74 -7.85
CA ARG A 17 -3.66 -15.64 -8.10
C ARG A 17 -4.35 -14.78 -7.06
N PHE A 18 -3.98 -14.99 -5.80
CA PHE A 18 -4.60 -14.24 -4.72
C PHE A 18 -4.31 -12.75 -4.82
N ARG A 19 -3.03 -12.40 -5.02
CA ARG A 19 -2.65 -10.98 -5.05
C ARG A 19 -3.14 -10.27 -6.31
N ALA A 20 -3.15 -10.98 -7.44
CA ALA A 20 -3.54 -10.39 -8.71
C ALA A 20 -5.02 -10.05 -8.80
N ARG A 21 -5.85 -10.60 -7.89
CA ARG A 21 -7.29 -10.31 -7.89
C ARG A 21 -7.63 -8.94 -7.34
N PHE A 22 -6.72 -8.32 -6.60
CA PHE A 22 -7.05 -7.05 -5.95
C PHE A 22 -7.01 -5.91 -6.95
N HIS A 23 -8.05 -5.10 -6.92
CA HIS A 23 -8.16 -3.89 -7.74
C HIS A 23 -8.89 -2.85 -6.92
N LEU A 24 -8.60 -1.59 -7.21
CA LEU A 24 -9.30 -0.50 -6.56
C LEU A 24 -10.77 -0.55 -6.97
N ASP A 25 -11.66 -0.52 -5.98
CA ASP A 25 -13.08 -0.45 -6.27
C ASP A 25 -13.48 0.99 -6.60
N GLU A 26 -14.73 1.19 -6.94
CA GLU A 26 -15.21 2.50 -7.35
C GLU A 26 -15.04 3.53 -6.24
N GLN A 27 -15.33 3.15 -5.02
CA GLN A 27 -15.20 4.05 -3.89
C GLN A 27 -13.75 4.50 -3.70
N ALA A 28 -12.81 3.58 -3.82
CA ALA A 28 -11.40 3.90 -3.67
C ALA A 28 -10.92 4.80 -4.81
N ARG A 29 -11.39 4.55 -6.03
CA ARG A 29 -11.04 5.39 -7.17
C ARG A 29 -11.56 6.81 -7.00
N LEU A 30 -12.80 6.94 -6.56
CA LEU A 30 -13.38 8.27 -6.31
C LEU A 30 -12.63 8.99 -5.20
N TYR A 31 -12.24 8.27 -4.18
CA TYR A 31 -11.47 8.86 -3.08
C TYR A 31 -10.15 9.42 -3.59
N LEU A 32 -9.46 8.64 -4.44
CA LEU A 32 -8.20 9.10 -5.03
C LEU A 32 -8.42 10.33 -5.90
N GLU A 33 -9.47 10.34 -6.71
CA GLU A 33 -9.75 11.48 -7.57
C GLU A 33 -10.08 12.74 -6.77
N ASN A 34 -10.82 12.58 -5.69
CA ASN A 34 -11.25 13.72 -4.89
C ASN A 34 -10.19 14.24 -3.94
N ARG A 35 -9.43 13.33 -3.31
CA ARG A 35 -8.44 13.71 -2.31
C ARG A 35 -7.05 13.91 -2.88
N GLY A 36 -6.75 13.23 -3.99
CA GLY A 36 -5.43 13.27 -4.59
C GLY A 36 -4.48 12.26 -4.00
N LEU A 37 -3.48 11.91 -4.78
CA LEU A 37 -2.51 10.88 -4.40
C LEU A 37 -1.70 11.28 -3.17
N ASP A 38 -1.32 12.55 -3.06
CA ASP A 38 -0.48 12.99 -1.94
C ASP A 38 -1.18 12.75 -0.60
N ALA A 39 -2.48 13.09 -0.51
CA ALA A 39 -3.24 12.87 0.72
C ALA A 39 -3.38 11.39 1.02
N VAL A 40 -3.62 10.58 -0.01
CA VAL A 40 -3.74 9.13 0.16
C VAL A 40 -2.43 8.56 0.68
N MET A 41 -1.29 9.01 0.15
CA MET A 41 0.00 8.52 0.61
C MET A 41 0.35 9.00 2.01
N GLU A 42 -0.11 10.18 2.42
CA GLU A 42 0.04 10.62 3.80
C GLU A 42 -0.73 9.70 4.75
N HIS A 43 -1.95 9.34 4.36
CA HIS A 43 -2.72 8.37 5.15
C HIS A 43 -1.98 7.04 5.20
N GLY A 44 -1.41 6.62 4.06
CA GLY A 44 -0.63 5.39 4.01
C GLY A 44 0.53 5.41 4.98
N THR A 45 1.24 6.53 5.05
CA THR A 45 2.34 6.68 5.99
C THR A 45 1.88 6.44 7.43
N ALA A 46 0.74 7.05 7.79
CA ALA A 46 0.21 6.89 9.14
C ALA A 46 -0.24 5.46 9.41
N PHE A 47 -0.90 4.82 8.46
CA PHE A 47 -1.34 3.43 8.62
C PHE A 47 -0.17 2.48 8.80
N ILE A 48 0.86 2.63 7.97
CA ILE A 48 2.04 1.76 8.05
C ILE A 48 2.73 1.94 9.39
N ARG A 49 2.92 3.18 9.81
CA ARG A 49 3.59 3.47 11.07
C ARG A 49 2.84 2.89 12.26
N ALA A 50 1.52 3.04 12.28
CA ALA A 50 0.72 2.63 13.43
C ALA A 50 0.43 1.15 13.46
N ARG A 51 0.19 0.53 12.29
CA ARG A 51 -0.37 -0.82 12.26
C ARG A 51 0.59 -1.89 11.78
N LEU A 52 1.66 -1.50 11.09
CA LEU A 52 2.58 -2.49 10.52
C LEU A 52 4.00 -2.37 11.09
N ALA A 53 4.45 -1.16 11.36
CA ALA A 53 5.83 -0.90 11.77
C ALA A 53 6.23 -1.48 13.13
N PRO A 54 5.34 -1.59 14.13
CA PRO A 54 5.78 -2.17 15.40
C PRO A 54 6.30 -3.59 15.23
N ALA A 55 7.27 -3.98 16.07
CA ALA A 55 7.85 -5.33 16.02
C ALA A 55 6.78 -6.40 16.15
N TRP A 56 5.78 -6.14 16.98
CA TRP A 56 4.67 -7.07 17.22
C TRP A 56 3.36 -6.29 17.10
N PRO A 57 2.88 -6.08 15.86
CA PRO A 57 1.65 -5.31 15.69
C PRO A 57 0.47 -5.97 16.38
N ALA A 58 -0.43 -5.15 16.88
CA ALA A 58 -1.68 -5.67 17.44
C ALA A 58 -2.45 -6.39 16.33
N GLN A 59 -2.99 -7.56 16.65
CA GLN A 59 -3.79 -8.35 15.72
C GLN A 59 -3.07 -8.65 14.40
N ASP A 60 -1.77 -8.97 14.49
CA ASP A 60 -1.00 -9.23 13.28
C ASP A 60 -1.64 -10.35 12.46
N GLY A 61 -1.84 -10.06 11.19
CA GLY A 61 -2.58 -10.91 10.27
C GLY A 61 -3.98 -10.39 9.98
N LYS A 62 -4.50 -9.48 10.81
CA LYS A 62 -5.86 -8.94 10.68
C LYS A 62 -5.90 -7.42 10.82
N GLN A 63 -4.75 -6.77 10.84
CA GLN A 63 -4.70 -5.33 11.11
C GLN A 63 -5.14 -4.46 9.95
N THR A 64 -5.14 -5.00 8.72
CA THR A 64 -5.46 -4.23 7.53
C THR A 64 -6.83 -4.63 7.01
N PRO A 65 -7.81 -3.71 7.01
CA PRO A 65 -9.12 -4.00 6.42
C PRO A 65 -9.00 -4.37 4.95
N MET A 66 -9.95 -5.15 4.46
CA MET A 66 -9.92 -5.59 3.06
C MET A 66 -10.27 -4.47 2.08
N ARG A 67 -10.97 -3.45 2.54
CA ARG A 67 -11.37 -2.31 1.71
C ARG A 67 -11.72 -1.13 2.60
N GLY A 68 -12.15 -0.05 2.00
CA GLY A 68 -12.52 1.15 2.74
C GLY A 68 -11.52 2.28 2.58
N HIS A 69 -10.35 1.97 2.00
CA HIS A 69 -9.35 2.99 1.70
C HIS A 69 -8.43 2.44 0.62
N PRO A 70 -7.99 3.26 -0.35
CA PRO A 70 -7.09 2.76 -1.40
C PRO A 70 -5.84 2.09 -0.86
N VAL A 71 -5.27 2.62 0.23
CA VAL A 71 -4.07 2.04 0.82
C VAL A 71 -4.33 0.62 1.33
N PHE A 72 -5.49 0.36 1.92
CA PHE A 72 -5.80 -0.97 2.42
C PHE A 72 -5.83 -1.99 1.29
N ILE A 73 -6.48 -1.63 0.19
CA ILE A 73 -6.55 -2.52 -0.99
C ILE A 73 -5.14 -2.74 -1.53
N ALA A 74 -4.36 -1.66 -1.64
CA ALA A 74 -2.99 -1.76 -2.13
C ALA A 74 -2.12 -2.64 -1.22
N GLN A 75 -2.32 -2.59 0.09
CA GLN A 75 -1.56 -3.43 1.01
C GLN A 75 -1.82 -4.90 0.78
N HIS A 76 -3.09 -5.27 0.56
CA HIS A 76 -3.41 -6.67 0.25
C HIS A 76 -2.85 -7.07 -1.11
N ALA A 77 -2.96 -6.19 -2.09
CA ALA A 77 -2.46 -6.48 -3.43
C ALA A 77 -0.94 -6.66 -3.46
N THR A 78 -0.22 -5.94 -2.60
CA THR A 78 1.24 -5.93 -2.63
C THR A 78 1.88 -6.76 -1.52
N GLY A 79 1.06 -7.48 -0.74
CA GLY A 79 1.63 -8.33 0.30
C GLY A 79 2.23 -7.57 1.46
N SER A 80 1.71 -6.37 1.76
CA SER A 80 2.15 -5.57 2.90
C SER A 80 1.01 -5.36 3.90
N CYS A 81 0.10 -6.31 3.98
CA CYS A 81 -1.06 -6.22 4.86
C CYS A 81 -0.78 -6.71 6.28
N CYS A 82 0.28 -7.48 6.48
CA CYS A 82 0.70 -7.94 7.80
C CYS A 82 2.18 -8.30 7.76
N ARG A 83 2.77 -8.56 8.94
CA ARG A 83 4.21 -8.82 8.99
C ARG A 83 4.59 -10.14 8.34
N GLY A 84 3.70 -11.14 8.38
CA GLY A 84 3.95 -12.40 7.70
C GLY A 84 4.01 -12.25 6.19
N CYS A 85 3.06 -11.51 5.63
CA CYS A 85 3.05 -11.25 4.19
C CYS A 85 4.25 -10.39 3.80
N LEU A 86 4.59 -9.43 4.64
CA LEU A 86 5.72 -8.55 4.39
C LEU A 86 7.02 -9.34 4.33
N ALA A 87 7.20 -10.29 5.24
CA ALA A 87 8.38 -11.14 5.22
C ALA A 87 8.42 -11.98 3.95
N LYS A 88 7.29 -12.54 3.55
CA LYS A 88 7.23 -13.39 2.37
C LYS A 88 7.48 -12.62 1.08
N TRP A 89 6.83 -11.47 0.91
CA TRP A 89 6.87 -10.76 -0.37
C TRP A 89 7.96 -9.70 -0.45
N HIS A 90 8.24 -9.02 0.65
CA HIS A 90 9.20 -7.93 0.66
C HIS A 90 10.54 -8.31 1.27
N GLY A 91 10.62 -9.51 1.86
CA GLY A 91 11.87 -9.95 2.48
C GLY A 91 12.22 -9.20 3.75
N ILE A 92 11.26 -8.56 4.38
CA ILE A 92 11.48 -7.81 5.61
C ILE A 92 11.04 -8.67 6.79
N PRO A 93 11.98 -9.13 7.65
CA PRO A 93 11.62 -10.09 8.70
C PRO A 93 10.70 -9.48 9.76
N ALA A 94 9.85 -10.32 10.31
CA ALA A 94 9.02 -9.93 11.44
C ALA A 94 9.85 -9.92 12.72
N GLY A 95 9.31 -9.31 13.77
CA GLY A 95 9.95 -9.35 15.08
C GLY A 95 10.84 -8.17 15.38
N LYS A 96 11.00 -7.26 14.45
CA LYS A 96 11.73 -6.02 14.65
C LYS A 96 10.90 -4.85 14.16
N PRO A 97 11.01 -3.68 14.79
CA PRO A 97 10.31 -2.52 14.25
C PRO A 97 10.80 -2.22 12.83
N LEU A 98 9.90 -1.77 11.97
CA LEU A 98 10.31 -1.35 10.63
C LEU A 98 11.12 -0.06 10.73
N SER A 99 12.26 -0.03 10.05
CA SER A 99 13.04 1.19 9.95
C SER A 99 12.31 2.21 9.10
N ARG A 100 12.79 3.44 9.12
CA ARG A 100 12.26 4.47 8.24
C ARG A 100 12.43 4.05 6.78
N ASP A 101 13.58 3.49 6.45
CA ASP A 101 13.85 3.03 5.08
C ASP A 101 12.90 1.91 4.67
N ASP A 102 12.62 0.98 5.59
CA ASP A 102 11.65 -0.08 5.31
C ASP A 102 10.27 0.49 5.02
N GLN A 103 9.85 1.45 5.83
CA GLN A 103 8.54 2.08 5.65
C GLN A 103 8.48 2.83 4.33
N ASP A 104 9.53 3.56 3.99
CA ASP A 104 9.59 4.29 2.73
C ASP A 104 9.55 3.34 1.54
N ALA A 105 10.24 2.21 1.63
CA ALA A 105 10.22 1.21 0.56
C ALA A 105 8.82 0.62 0.36
N ILE A 106 8.14 0.32 1.46
CA ILE A 106 6.78 -0.19 1.40
C ILE A 106 5.86 0.85 0.73
N LEU A 107 5.98 2.09 1.14
CA LEU A 107 5.15 3.16 0.58
C LEU A 107 5.40 3.35 -0.91
N ALA A 108 6.65 3.18 -1.35
CA ALA A 108 6.97 3.27 -2.77
C ALA A 108 6.26 2.18 -3.57
N VAL A 109 6.18 0.96 -3.02
CA VAL A 109 5.48 -0.13 -3.68
C VAL A 109 3.98 0.14 -3.72
N LEU A 110 3.42 0.62 -2.62
CA LEU A 110 1.99 0.97 -2.58
C LEU A 110 1.65 2.04 -3.63
N ARG A 111 2.49 3.06 -3.71
CA ARG A 111 2.28 4.14 -4.66
C ARG A 111 2.34 3.61 -6.09
N ALA A 112 3.34 2.79 -6.39
CA ALA A 112 3.49 2.23 -7.72
C ALA A 112 2.29 1.37 -8.11
N TRP A 113 1.79 0.55 -7.16
CA TRP A 113 0.63 -0.28 -7.44
C TRP A 113 -0.61 0.54 -7.69
N ILE A 114 -0.84 1.58 -6.87
CA ILE A 114 -2.01 2.44 -7.04
C ILE A 114 -1.99 3.10 -8.40
N LEU A 115 -0.84 3.64 -8.80
CA LEU A 115 -0.72 4.28 -10.10
C LEU A 115 -0.97 3.31 -11.23
N LYS A 116 -0.46 2.10 -11.11
CA LYS A 116 -0.66 1.08 -12.12
C LYS A 116 -2.13 0.68 -12.21
N ASP A 117 -2.79 0.48 -11.08
CA ASP A 117 -4.18 0.02 -11.08
C ASP A 117 -5.13 1.11 -11.57
N MET A 118 -4.82 2.37 -11.32
CA MET A 118 -5.62 3.46 -11.85
C MET A 118 -5.51 3.58 -13.37
N GLY A 119 -4.36 3.24 -13.93
CA GLY A 119 -4.17 3.17 -15.38
C GLY A 119 -4.06 4.52 -16.07
N THR A 120 -4.22 5.61 -15.36
CA THR A 120 -4.14 6.96 -15.91
C THR A 120 -3.49 7.86 -14.88
N ASP A 121 -3.23 9.09 -15.27
CA ASP A 121 -2.68 10.05 -14.32
C ASP A 121 -3.67 10.29 -13.20
N VAL A 122 -3.16 10.18 -11.98
CA VAL A 122 -3.95 10.44 -10.78
C VAL A 122 -3.57 11.82 -10.27
N PRO A 123 -4.54 12.69 -9.95
CA PRO A 123 -4.17 14.00 -9.42
C PRO A 123 -3.43 13.85 -8.10
N HIS A 124 -2.35 14.59 -7.95
CA HIS A 124 -1.57 14.59 -6.72
C HIS A 124 -2.27 15.35 -5.62
N LYS A 125 -3.06 16.35 -5.98
CA LYS A 125 -3.79 17.22 -5.08
C LYS A 125 -5.26 17.24 -5.45
N PRO A 126 -6.13 17.66 -4.54
CA PRO A 126 -7.55 17.75 -4.89
C PRO A 126 -7.76 18.60 -6.12
N ALA A 127 -8.77 18.22 -6.91
CA ALA A 127 -9.07 18.96 -8.11
C ALA A 127 -9.51 20.37 -7.79
N GLN A 128 -9.19 21.29 -8.68
CA GLN A 128 -9.64 22.66 -8.57
C GLN A 128 -11.16 22.68 -8.57
N GLY A 129 -11.72 23.52 -7.74
CA GLY A 129 -13.16 23.66 -7.71
C GLY A 129 -13.87 22.67 -6.81
N VAL A 130 -13.13 21.76 -6.21
CA VAL A 130 -13.73 20.79 -5.28
C VAL A 130 -13.76 21.30 -3.86
N LEU A 131 -13.23 22.48 -3.65
CA LEU A 131 -12.96 22.98 -2.31
C LEU A 131 -14.10 23.70 -1.66
N PHE A 132 -15.23 23.59 -2.21
CA PHE A 132 -16.36 24.34 -1.65
C PHE A 132 -17.66 23.76 -2.10
#